data_b703701573c28d399989bfb83a4ab5eb
#
_entry.id   b703701573c28d399989bfb83a4ab5eb
#
_cell.length_a   1.000
_cell.length_b   1.000
_cell.length_c   1.000
_cell.angle_alpha   90.00
_cell.angle_beta   90.00
_cell.angle_gamma   90.00
#
_symmetry.space_group_name_H-M   'P 1'
#
loop_
_entity.id
_entity.type
_entity.pdbx_description
1 polymer ?
#
loop_
_entity_poly.entity_id
_entity_poly.type
_entity_poly.pdbx_seq_one_letter_code
_entity_poly.pdbx_strand_id
1 'polypeptide(L)'
;EWNRQRAYEQALSLLQRYPQVSHVWSANDEMAFGVLQAARELGRQPGRDLHLTGLNNSTALFQAYRAGDIEVLVTGHFTLGAWALVMLHDHAKGLDFADYGGKDQVAKLFRQVSAAQSLRLEQRLSQPGQGIDFRRYSRQANPRLRAYCFSIDALLR
;
A
#
# COMPACT_ATOMS: atom_id res chain seq x y z
N GLU A 1 15.14 7.12 6.32
CA GLU A 1 14.44 8.15 5.56
C GLU A 1 13.78 7.56 4.32
N TRP A 2 12.55 7.96 4.05
CA TRP A 2 11.72 7.50 2.93
C TRP A 2 12.06 8.28 1.64
N ASN A 3 13.34 8.21 1.20
CA ASN A 3 13.89 9.11 0.21
C ASN A 3 14.46 8.32 -0.99
N ARG A 4 14.04 8.70 -2.21
CA ARG A 4 14.43 8.07 -3.47
C ARG A 4 15.93 8.14 -3.73
N GLN A 5 16.52 9.33 -3.55
CA GLN A 5 17.94 9.53 -3.82
C GLN A 5 18.82 8.68 -2.91
N ARG A 6 18.49 8.63 -1.60
CA ARG A 6 19.24 7.78 -0.67
C ARG A 6 19.06 6.30 -0.96
N ALA A 7 17.84 5.87 -1.35
CA ALA A 7 17.61 4.48 -1.74
C ALA A 7 18.43 4.12 -2.99
N TYR A 8 18.54 5.03 -3.97
CA TYR A 8 19.40 4.86 -5.14
C TYR A 8 20.85 4.69 -4.75
N GLU A 9 21.43 5.62 -3.95
CA GLU A 9 22.83 5.58 -3.53
C GLU A 9 23.18 4.29 -2.77
N GLN A 10 22.30 3.90 -1.83
CA GLN A 10 22.46 2.66 -1.07
C GLN A 10 22.33 1.42 -1.95
N ALA A 11 21.36 1.39 -2.86
CA ALA A 11 21.15 0.27 -3.76
C ALA A 11 22.33 0.14 -4.74
N LEU A 12 22.85 1.24 -5.28
CA LEU A 12 24.02 1.26 -6.16
C LEU A 12 25.22 0.60 -5.45
N SER A 13 25.54 1.06 -4.24
CA SER A 13 26.62 0.51 -3.43
C SER A 13 26.43 -0.96 -3.07
N LEU A 14 25.22 -1.33 -2.63
CA LEU A 14 24.93 -2.70 -2.22
C LEU A 14 24.92 -3.69 -3.39
N LEU A 15 24.33 -3.34 -4.53
CA LEU A 15 24.28 -4.21 -5.70
C LEU A 15 25.65 -4.38 -6.36
N GLN A 16 26.52 -3.35 -6.30
CA GLN A 16 27.91 -3.49 -6.73
C GLN A 16 28.72 -4.42 -5.81
N ARG A 17 28.52 -4.26 -4.51
CA ARG A 17 29.25 -5.06 -3.50
C ARG A 17 28.76 -6.51 -3.44
N TYR A 18 27.46 -6.72 -3.70
CA TYR A 18 26.79 -8.02 -3.60
C TYR A 18 26.06 -8.35 -4.91
N PRO A 19 26.77 -8.64 -6.01
CA PRO A 19 26.15 -8.86 -7.31
C PRO A 19 25.20 -10.07 -7.37
N GLN A 20 25.30 -11.00 -6.40
CA GLN A 20 24.42 -12.16 -6.28
C GLN A 20 23.03 -11.83 -5.70
N VAL A 21 22.79 -10.60 -5.20
CA VAL A 21 21.46 -10.19 -4.71
C VAL A 21 20.47 -10.21 -5.84
N SER A 22 19.41 -10.97 -5.67
CA SER A 22 18.33 -11.13 -6.64
C SER A 22 16.97 -10.60 -6.15
N HIS A 23 16.82 -10.30 -4.86
CA HIS A 23 15.57 -9.84 -4.28
C HIS A 23 15.80 -8.59 -3.43
N VAL A 24 14.95 -7.58 -3.62
CA VAL A 24 14.98 -6.34 -2.82
C VAL A 24 13.58 -6.01 -2.34
N TRP A 25 13.45 -5.82 -1.04
CA TRP A 25 12.26 -5.27 -0.43
C TRP A 25 12.40 -3.75 -0.27
N SER A 26 11.40 -3.01 -0.74
CA SER A 26 11.33 -1.55 -0.60
C SER A 26 10.15 -1.16 0.27
N ALA A 27 10.39 -0.29 1.25
CA ALA A 27 9.40 0.11 2.24
C ALA A 27 8.37 1.14 1.71
N ASN A 28 8.62 1.74 0.54
CA ASN A 28 7.68 2.57 -0.19
C ASN A 28 8.04 2.63 -1.68
N ASP A 29 7.20 3.30 -2.47
CA ASP A 29 7.37 3.48 -3.91
C ASP A 29 8.61 4.32 -4.29
N GLU A 30 8.87 5.42 -3.59
CA GLU A 30 10.04 6.26 -3.86
C GLU A 30 11.36 5.48 -3.65
N MET A 31 11.43 4.67 -2.61
CA MET A 31 12.59 3.80 -2.41
C MET A 31 12.69 2.73 -3.50
N ALA A 32 11.58 2.14 -3.92
CA ALA A 32 11.56 1.17 -5.01
C ALA A 32 12.07 1.80 -6.31
N PHE A 33 11.67 3.04 -6.63
CA PHE A 33 12.16 3.75 -7.81
C PHE A 33 13.66 4.07 -7.73
N GLY A 34 14.18 4.37 -6.53
CA GLY A 34 15.62 4.52 -6.32
C GLY A 34 16.38 3.23 -6.62
N VAL A 35 15.89 2.09 -6.14
CA VAL A 35 16.46 0.77 -6.43
C VAL A 35 16.39 0.44 -7.93
N LEU A 36 15.25 0.69 -8.58
CA LEU A 36 15.08 0.48 -10.03
C LEU A 36 16.09 1.28 -10.84
N GLN A 37 16.32 2.52 -10.47
CA GLN A 37 17.30 3.37 -11.14
C GLN A 37 18.72 2.80 -10.99
N ALA A 38 19.14 2.45 -9.78
CA ALA A 38 20.45 1.85 -9.51
C ALA A 38 20.64 0.53 -10.24
N ALA A 39 19.62 -0.33 -10.24
CA ALA A 39 19.67 -1.61 -10.93
C ALA A 39 19.89 -1.45 -12.44
N ARG A 40 19.15 -0.55 -13.08
CA ARG A 40 19.28 -0.29 -14.52
C ARG A 40 20.65 0.31 -14.87
N GLU A 41 21.18 1.19 -14.04
CA GLU A 41 22.52 1.77 -14.23
C GLU A 41 23.61 0.69 -14.14
N LEU A 42 23.43 -0.32 -13.33
CA LEU A 42 24.33 -1.49 -13.22
C LEU A 42 24.06 -2.56 -14.28
N GLY A 43 23.20 -2.29 -15.27
CA GLY A 43 22.84 -3.24 -16.32
C GLY A 43 21.97 -4.39 -15.87
N ARG A 44 21.40 -4.34 -14.64
CA ARG A 44 20.44 -5.34 -14.13
C ARG A 44 19.09 -5.17 -14.80
N GLN A 45 18.34 -6.25 -14.86
CA GLN A 45 17.03 -6.31 -15.49
C GLN A 45 15.94 -6.60 -14.44
N PRO A 46 15.31 -5.53 -13.88
CA PRO A 46 14.19 -5.72 -12.95
C PRO A 46 13.10 -6.62 -13.56
N GLY A 47 12.55 -7.51 -12.73
CA GLY A 47 11.59 -8.53 -13.16
C GLY A 47 12.19 -9.76 -13.84
N ARG A 48 13.53 -9.81 -14.00
CA ARG A 48 14.23 -10.96 -14.57
C ARG A 48 15.34 -11.48 -13.65
N ASP A 49 16.33 -10.63 -13.36
CA ASP A 49 17.48 -10.98 -12.52
C ASP A 49 17.48 -10.24 -11.18
N LEU A 50 16.55 -9.27 -11.02
CA LEU A 50 16.33 -8.56 -9.78
C LEU A 50 14.82 -8.41 -9.54
N HIS A 51 14.34 -9.01 -8.47
CA HIS A 51 12.92 -9.04 -8.09
C HIS A 51 12.65 -8.00 -7.01
N LEU A 52 11.77 -7.05 -7.26
CA LEU A 52 11.44 -5.96 -6.35
C LEU A 52 10.02 -6.05 -5.82
N THR A 53 9.88 -5.69 -4.55
CA THR A 53 8.57 -5.41 -3.98
C THR A 53 8.31 -3.90 -3.98
N GLY A 54 7.06 -3.51 -4.20
CA GLY A 54 6.60 -2.14 -4.08
C GLY A 54 5.49 -2.02 -3.03
N LEU A 55 5.49 -0.91 -2.31
CA LEU A 55 4.48 -0.62 -1.31
C LEU A 55 4.02 0.82 -1.46
N ASN A 56 2.79 1.04 -1.76
CA ASN A 56 2.02 2.28 -1.82
C ASN A 56 0.90 2.22 -2.87
N ASN A 57 0.44 3.41 -3.32
CA ASN A 57 -0.70 3.55 -4.24
C ASN A 57 -0.49 4.66 -5.28
N SER A 58 0.75 5.02 -5.61
CA SER A 58 1.02 5.99 -6.68
C SER A 58 0.77 5.39 -8.06
N THR A 59 0.30 6.22 -8.99
CA THR A 59 0.11 5.84 -10.40
C THR A 59 1.39 5.26 -11.01
N ALA A 60 2.54 5.87 -10.72
CA ALA A 60 3.84 5.40 -11.20
C ALA A 60 4.16 3.98 -10.71
N LEU A 61 3.84 3.66 -9.44
CA LEU A 61 4.04 2.33 -8.88
C LEU A 61 3.12 1.30 -9.53
N PHE A 62 1.84 1.63 -9.76
CA PHE A 62 0.92 0.75 -10.48
C PHE A 62 1.39 0.47 -11.91
N GLN A 63 1.92 1.47 -12.60
CA GLN A 63 2.47 1.31 -13.95
C GLN A 63 3.72 0.43 -13.94
N ALA A 64 4.68 0.66 -13.04
CA ALA A 64 5.88 -0.15 -12.90
C ALA A 64 5.57 -1.61 -12.55
N TYR A 65 4.56 -1.84 -11.70
CA TYR A 65 4.08 -3.19 -11.39
C TYR A 65 3.50 -3.90 -12.63
N ARG A 66 2.63 -3.24 -13.38
CA ARG A 66 2.07 -3.83 -14.60
C ARG A 66 3.08 -3.99 -15.75
N ALA A 67 4.14 -3.19 -15.75
CA ALA A 67 5.27 -3.33 -16.68
C ALA A 67 6.22 -4.50 -16.31
N GLY A 68 6.10 -5.06 -15.10
CA GLY A 68 6.96 -6.13 -14.61
C GLY A 68 8.26 -5.66 -13.94
N ASP A 69 8.46 -4.35 -13.79
CA ASP A 69 9.62 -3.79 -13.05
C ASP A 69 9.53 -4.06 -11.54
N ILE A 70 8.31 -4.13 -11.04
CA ILE A 70 7.96 -4.51 -9.66
C ILE A 70 7.20 -5.82 -9.74
N GLU A 71 7.63 -6.84 -8.99
CA GLU A 71 7.02 -8.18 -9.04
C GLU A 71 5.87 -8.33 -8.05
N VAL A 72 6.00 -7.75 -6.89
CA VAL A 72 4.98 -7.81 -5.85
C VAL A 72 4.56 -6.41 -5.45
N LEU A 73 3.28 -6.12 -5.56
CA LEU A 73 2.69 -4.86 -5.12
C LEU A 73 1.82 -5.09 -3.89
N VAL A 74 2.14 -4.37 -2.82
CA VAL A 74 1.36 -4.33 -1.58
C VAL A 74 0.81 -2.91 -1.39
N THR A 75 -0.47 -2.82 -1.03
CA THR A 75 -1.16 -1.53 -0.83
C THR A 75 -2.21 -1.64 0.27
N GLY A 76 -2.95 -0.55 0.55
CA GLY A 76 -4.09 -0.54 1.49
C GLY A 76 -3.87 0.31 2.73
N HIS A 77 -2.64 0.47 3.18
CA HIS A 77 -2.31 1.25 4.38
C HIS A 77 -2.72 2.73 4.29
N PHE A 78 -2.81 3.29 3.09
CA PHE A 78 -3.26 4.67 2.87
C PHE A 78 -4.68 4.94 3.40
N THR A 79 -5.49 3.91 3.63
CA THR A 79 -6.83 4.04 4.20
C THR A 79 -6.85 4.14 5.73
N LEU A 80 -5.69 3.99 6.41
CA LEU A 80 -5.60 3.96 7.87
C LEU A 80 -6.23 5.20 8.54
N GLY A 81 -5.91 6.39 8.03
CA GLY A 81 -6.46 7.63 8.56
C GLY A 81 -7.99 7.70 8.46
N ALA A 82 -8.57 7.19 7.38
CA ALA A 82 -10.02 7.15 7.20
C ALA A 82 -10.69 6.16 8.16
N TRP A 83 -10.10 4.99 8.39
CA TRP A 83 -10.59 4.04 9.39
C TRP A 83 -10.51 4.59 10.82
N ALA A 84 -9.41 5.26 11.16
CA ALA A 84 -9.28 5.95 12.44
C ALA A 84 -10.37 7.02 12.60
N LEU A 85 -10.67 7.79 11.54
CA LEU A 85 -11.72 8.81 11.56
C LEU A 85 -13.12 8.20 11.77
N VAL A 86 -13.42 7.04 11.17
CA VAL A 86 -14.68 6.31 11.42
C VAL A 86 -14.83 5.96 12.90
N MET A 87 -13.77 5.43 13.50
CA MET A 87 -13.79 5.07 14.92
C MET A 87 -13.94 6.30 15.82
N LEU A 88 -13.21 7.37 15.55
CA LEU A 88 -13.28 8.61 16.30
C LEU A 88 -14.66 9.25 16.18
N HIS A 89 -15.27 9.22 15.00
CA HIS A 89 -16.65 9.69 14.81
C HIS A 89 -17.63 8.89 15.67
N ASP A 90 -17.55 7.57 15.65
CA ASP A 90 -18.44 6.70 16.42
C ASP A 90 -18.26 6.91 17.94
N HIS A 91 -17.02 7.07 18.38
CA HIS A 91 -16.71 7.41 19.77
C HIS A 91 -17.29 8.78 20.19
N ALA A 92 -17.15 9.80 19.37
CA ALA A 92 -17.70 11.11 19.61
C ALA A 92 -19.26 11.10 19.67
N LYS A 93 -19.87 10.06 19.11
CA LYS A 93 -21.34 9.82 19.18
C LYS A 93 -21.74 8.88 20.33
N GLY A 94 -20.82 8.57 21.24
CA GLY A 94 -21.11 7.79 22.45
C GLY A 94 -20.89 6.29 22.33
N LEU A 95 -20.31 5.78 21.23
CA LEU A 95 -19.95 4.37 21.12
C LEU A 95 -18.59 4.12 21.78
N ASP A 96 -18.56 3.24 22.78
CA ASP A 96 -17.29 2.84 23.42
C ASP A 96 -16.58 1.80 22.57
N PHE A 97 -15.24 1.88 22.53
CA PHE A 97 -14.40 0.86 21.91
C PHE A 97 -14.25 -0.41 22.78
N ALA A 98 -14.57 -0.35 24.07
CA ALA A 98 -14.38 -1.44 25.01
C ALA A 98 -15.03 -2.74 24.51
N ASP A 99 -16.23 -2.66 23.95
CA ASP A 99 -16.99 -3.81 23.44
C ASP A 99 -16.46 -4.36 22.11
N TYR A 100 -15.43 -3.72 21.50
CA TYR A 100 -15.01 -3.97 20.11
C TYR A 100 -13.49 -4.05 19.95
N GLY A 101 -12.81 -4.59 20.94
CA GLY A 101 -11.36 -4.74 20.94
C GLY A 101 -10.60 -3.63 21.69
N GLY A 102 -11.33 -2.74 22.36
CA GLY A 102 -10.73 -1.65 23.15
C GLY A 102 -10.10 -0.55 22.31
N LYS A 103 -9.26 0.25 22.93
CA LYS A 103 -8.54 1.36 22.30
C LYS A 103 -7.42 0.91 21.35
N ASP A 104 -6.92 -0.30 21.55
CA ASP A 104 -5.83 -0.86 20.75
C ASP A 104 -6.42 -1.76 19.67
N GLN A 105 -6.45 -1.27 18.44
CA GLN A 105 -7.01 -1.96 17.29
C GLN A 105 -5.92 -2.46 16.35
N VAL A 106 -6.04 -3.71 15.89
CA VAL A 106 -5.16 -4.28 14.88
C VAL A 106 -5.89 -4.33 13.54
N ALA A 107 -5.48 -3.47 12.61
CA ALA A 107 -6.05 -3.41 11.26
C ALA A 107 -5.13 -4.11 10.23
N LYS A 108 -5.61 -5.18 9.60
CA LYS A 108 -4.90 -5.87 8.51
C LYS A 108 -5.12 -5.14 7.18
N LEU A 109 -4.53 -3.97 7.04
CA LEU A 109 -4.75 -3.09 5.88
C LEU A 109 -3.92 -3.46 4.66
N PHE A 110 -2.76 -4.06 4.84
CA PHE A 110 -1.90 -4.45 3.72
C PHE A 110 -2.52 -5.57 2.89
N ARG A 111 -2.62 -5.33 1.60
CA ARG A 111 -3.12 -6.28 0.61
C ARG A 111 -2.16 -6.37 -0.56
N GLN A 112 -1.71 -7.58 -0.85
CA GLN A 112 -1.12 -7.87 -2.16
C GLN A 112 -2.22 -7.83 -3.21
N VAL A 113 -1.97 -7.16 -4.32
CA VAL A 113 -2.95 -6.99 -5.41
C VAL A 113 -2.41 -7.57 -6.71
N SER A 114 -3.33 -8.07 -7.53
CA SER A 114 -3.02 -8.50 -8.89
C SER A 114 -2.93 -7.31 -9.85
N ALA A 115 -2.40 -7.52 -11.06
CA ALA A 115 -2.35 -6.48 -12.10
C ALA A 115 -3.74 -5.92 -12.42
N ALA A 116 -4.76 -6.77 -12.52
CA ALA A 116 -6.13 -6.34 -12.76
C ALA A 116 -6.71 -5.52 -11.60
N GLN A 117 -6.40 -5.91 -10.35
CA GLN A 117 -6.81 -5.15 -9.17
C GLN A 117 -6.08 -3.81 -9.07
N SER A 118 -4.79 -3.76 -9.43
CA SER A 118 -4.03 -2.51 -9.45
C SER A 118 -4.61 -1.49 -10.44
N LEU A 119 -5.07 -1.95 -11.60
CA LEU A 119 -5.72 -1.09 -12.59
C LEU A 119 -7.04 -0.53 -12.08
N ARG A 120 -7.89 -1.37 -11.47
CA ARG A 120 -9.15 -0.91 -10.86
C ARG A 120 -8.92 0.08 -9.74
N LEU A 121 -7.95 -0.20 -8.89
CA LEU A 121 -7.60 0.68 -7.77
C LEU A 121 -7.13 2.04 -8.26
N GLU A 122 -6.23 2.08 -9.26
CA GLU A 122 -5.77 3.31 -9.89
C GLU A 122 -6.94 4.13 -10.47
N GLN A 123 -7.83 3.48 -11.21
CA GLN A 123 -9.02 4.13 -11.79
C GLN A 123 -9.92 4.75 -10.71
N ARG A 124 -10.19 4.00 -9.64
CA ARG A 124 -11.04 4.47 -8.55
C ARG A 124 -10.41 5.59 -7.73
N LEU A 125 -9.12 5.53 -7.48
CA LEU A 125 -8.41 6.57 -6.74
C LEU A 125 -8.26 7.87 -7.54
N SER A 126 -8.24 7.78 -8.88
CA SER A 126 -8.16 8.95 -9.77
C SER A 126 -9.52 9.65 -9.99
N GLN A 127 -10.64 9.02 -9.63
CA GLN A 127 -11.98 9.55 -9.87
C GLN A 127 -12.63 10.04 -8.56
N PRO A 128 -13.02 11.33 -8.48
CA PRO A 128 -13.76 11.83 -7.33
C PRO A 128 -15.05 11.02 -7.10
N GLY A 129 -15.30 10.65 -5.84
CA GLY A 129 -16.50 9.90 -5.44
C GLY A 129 -16.48 8.39 -5.67
N GLN A 130 -15.45 7.85 -6.28
CA GLN A 130 -15.27 6.40 -6.49
C GLN A 130 -14.57 5.68 -5.31
N GLY A 131 -14.27 6.41 -4.25
CA GLY A 131 -13.64 5.89 -3.03
C GLY A 131 -14.55 5.01 -2.18
N ILE A 132 -14.07 4.63 -1.01
CA ILE A 132 -14.85 3.90 -0.01
C ILE A 132 -15.87 4.86 0.62
N ASP A 133 -17.14 4.49 0.62
CA ASP A 133 -18.13 5.15 1.47
C ASP A 133 -17.97 4.66 2.92
N PHE A 134 -17.15 5.34 3.68
CA PHE A 134 -16.82 4.99 5.05
C PHE A 134 -18.00 5.04 6.02
N ARG A 135 -19.10 5.73 5.70
CA ARG A 135 -20.33 5.76 6.52
C ARG A 135 -20.92 4.37 6.70
N ARG A 136 -20.78 3.50 5.69
CA ARG A 136 -21.25 2.11 5.75
C ARG A 136 -20.56 1.28 6.83
N TYR A 137 -19.39 1.69 7.27
CA TYR A 137 -18.55 1.02 8.26
C TYR A 137 -18.61 1.68 9.63
N SER A 138 -19.30 2.83 9.76
CA SER A 138 -19.64 3.45 11.03
C SER A 138 -20.73 2.63 11.72
N ARG A 139 -20.50 2.27 12.95
CA ARG A 139 -21.49 1.54 13.75
C ARG A 139 -22.62 2.45 14.24
N GLN A 140 -22.36 3.73 14.38
CA GLN A 140 -23.38 4.73 14.63
C GLN A 140 -24.36 4.82 13.44
N ALA A 141 -23.85 4.84 12.21
CA ALA A 141 -24.68 4.89 11.01
C ALA A 141 -25.28 3.53 10.65
N ASN A 142 -24.65 2.43 11.06
CA ASN A 142 -25.09 1.07 10.79
C ASN A 142 -25.01 0.19 12.07
N PRO A 143 -26.00 0.24 12.96
CA PRO A 143 -26.01 -0.50 14.22
C PRO A 143 -25.98 -2.03 14.09
N ARG A 144 -26.19 -2.56 12.87
CA ARG A 144 -26.11 -4.01 12.62
C ARG A 144 -24.66 -4.51 12.54
N LEU A 145 -23.68 -3.63 12.37
CA LEU A 145 -22.28 -4.00 12.36
C LEU A 145 -21.84 -4.52 13.74
N ARG A 146 -21.27 -5.71 13.76
CA ARG A 146 -20.74 -6.35 14.98
C ARG A 146 -19.29 -6.00 15.26
N ALA A 147 -18.54 -5.56 14.24
CA ALA A 147 -17.14 -5.18 14.35
C ALA A 147 -16.79 -4.17 13.27
N TYR A 148 -15.69 -3.44 13.46
CA TYR A 148 -15.10 -2.62 12.41
C TYR A 148 -14.39 -3.52 11.38
N CYS A 149 -14.68 -3.32 10.10
CA CYS A 149 -14.07 -4.06 9.00
C CYS A 149 -13.04 -3.18 8.29
N PHE A 150 -11.79 -3.27 8.71
CA PHE A 150 -10.68 -2.55 8.09
C PHE A 150 -10.25 -3.28 6.82
N SER A 151 -10.76 -2.86 5.67
CA SER A 151 -10.47 -3.52 4.39
C SER A 151 -10.56 -2.55 3.21
N ILE A 152 -9.73 -2.77 2.19
CA ILE A 152 -9.82 -2.08 0.89
C ILE A 152 -10.61 -2.89 -0.15
N ASP A 153 -11.23 -3.99 0.22
CA ASP A 153 -11.89 -4.89 -0.74
C ASP A 153 -12.98 -4.18 -1.57
N ALA A 154 -13.60 -3.13 -1.01
CA ALA A 154 -14.55 -2.30 -1.75
C ALA A 154 -13.92 -1.56 -2.95
N LEU A 155 -12.61 -1.31 -2.92
CA LEU A 155 -11.86 -0.68 -4.02
C LEU A 155 -11.35 -1.71 -5.04
N LEU A 156 -11.31 -2.98 -4.70
CA LEU A 156 -10.73 -4.04 -5.52
C LEU A 156 -11.76 -4.80 -6.37
N ARG A 157 -13.06 -4.59 -6.09
CA ARG A 157 -14.19 -5.26 -6.77
C ARG A 157 -14.60 -4.59 -8.07
#